data_22829a76d328b2a62db00ea79c909ce7
#
_entry.id   22829a76d328b2a62db00ea79c909ce7
#
_cell.length_a   1.000
_cell.length_b   1.000
_cell.length_c   1.000
_cell.angle_alpha   90.00
_cell.angle_beta   90.00
_cell.angle_gamma   90.00
#
_symmetry.space_group_name_H-M   'P 1'
#
loop_
_entity.id
_entity.type
_entity.pdbx_description
1 polymer ?
#
loop_
_entity_poly.entity_id
_entity_poly.type
_entity_poly.pdbx_seq_one_letter_code
_entity_poly.pdbx_strand_id
1 'polypeptide(L)'
;MVTWDGAGFRCAARGAYLVASHIFSAHPELSEGELTKLKNAVVSAQALAVAANRIDVGQFLFLGKGEEQTEGRKKENILADAFEALIGAAYLHGGLDNALKIITRHILPLLEDSDALREFADPKTSLGVKLKKLGRVEPSYELSETGPEHDRIYSAICFSGEEKLGAGSGRTKRKAETDAALAALRNLAER
;
A
#
# COMPACT_ATOMS: atom_id res chain seq x y z
N MET A 1 -4.75 -1.12 -26.18
CA MET A 1 -5.38 -2.17 -25.36
C MET A 1 -4.25 -3.10 -24.93
N VAL A 2 -3.73 -2.94 -23.71
CA VAL A 2 -2.66 -3.80 -23.19
C VAL A 2 -3.36 -5.01 -22.60
N THR A 3 -3.25 -6.14 -23.28
CA THR A 3 -3.72 -7.43 -22.75
C THR A 3 -2.70 -7.96 -21.75
N TRP A 4 -3.16 -8.32 -20.58
CA TRP A 4 -2.37 -9.02 -19.54
C TRP A 4 -1.99 -10.42 -20.06
N ASP A 5 -0.92 -10.50 -20.80
CA ASP A 5 -0.22 -11.76 -21.04
C ASP A 5 0.92 -11.87 -20.03
N GLY A 6 1.35 -13.07 -19.67
CA GLY A 6 2.32 -13.35 -18.59
C GLY A 6 3.63 -12.52 -18.57
N ALA A 7 3.76 -11.49 -19.42
CA ALA A 7 4.84 -10.52 -19.42
C ALA A 7 4.77 -9.57 -18.22
N GLY A 8 3.56 -9.17 -17.82
CA GLY A 8 3.35 -8.32 -16.63
C GLY A 8 3.80 -8.99 -15.35
N PHE A 9 3.49 -10.28 -15.17
CA PHE A 9 3.90 -11.04 -13.99
C PHE A 9 5.43 -11.18 -13.87
N ARG A 10 6.13 -11.40 -15.01
CA ARG A 10 7.60 -11.46 -15.02
C ARG A 10 8.26 -10.11 -14.76
N CYS A 11 7.57 -9.02 -15.06
CA CYS A 11 8.05 -7.67 -14.82
C CYS A 11 7.89 -7.26 -13.35
N ALA A 12 6.77 -7.60 -12.74
CA ALA A 12 6.52 -7.38 -11.30
C ALA A 12 7.55 -8.15 -10.43
N ALA A 13 7.83 -9.42 -10.77
CA ALA A 13 8.85 -10.22 -10.08
C ALA A 13 10.26 -9.61 -10.19
N ARG A 14 10.63 -9.05 -11.35
CA ARG A 14 11.91 -8.35 -11.54
C ARG A 14 11.94 -7.00 -10.82
N GLY A 15 10.85 -6.25 -10.82
CA GLY A 15 10.71 -5.02 -10.04
C GLY A 15 10.93 -5.26 -8.54
N ALA A 16 10.30 -6.30 -7.99
CA ALA A 16 10.47 -6.70 -6.59
C ALA A 16 11.92 -7.10 -6.27
N TYR A 17 12.62 -7.77 -7.19
CA TYR A 17 14.04 -8.12 -7.02
C TYR A 17 14.92 -6.86 -6.98
N LEU A 18 14.66 -5.89 -7.83
CA LEU A 18 15.45 -4.65 -7.90
C LEU A 18 15.25 -3.77 -6.66
N VAL A 19 14.00 -3.68 -6.18
CA VAL A 19 13.70 -3.03 -4.92
C VAL A 19 14.42 -3.74 -3.77
N ALA A 20 14.37 -5.08 -3.72
CA ALA A 20 15.07 -5.87 -2.71
C ALA A 20 16.59 -5.64 -2.73
N SER A 21 17.21 -5.66 -3.92
CA SER A 21 18.65 -5.42 -4.07
C SER A 21 19.06 -4.02 -3.60
N HIS A 22 18.25 -3.01 -3.92
CA HIS A 22 18.50 -1.65 -3.48
C HIS A 22 18.37 -1.50 -1.96
N ILE A 23 17.29 -2.03 -1.37
CA ILE A 23 17.05 -2.03 0.08
C ILE A 23 18.23 -2.71 0.80
N PHE A 24 18.65 -3.88 0.32
CA PHE A 24 19.77 -4.62 0.90
C PHE A 24 21.07 -3.81 0.89
N SER A 25 21.33 -3.08 -0.21
CA SER A 25 22.53 -2.26 -0.34
C SER A 25 22.47 -0.98 0.48
N ALA A 26 21.27 -0.39 0.64
CA ALA A 26 21.08 0.87 1.36
C ALA A 26 21.00 0.70 2.89
N HIS A 27 20.61 -0.50 3.36
CA HIS A 27 20.37 -0.79 4.78
C HIS A 27 21.11 -2.05 5.23
N PRO A 28 22.46 -2.08 5.19
CA PRO A 28 23.25 -3.24 5.58
C PRO A 28 23.14 -3.57 7.09
N GLU A 29 22.62 -2.65 7.89
CA GLU A 29 22.41 -2.78 9.34
C GLU A 29 21.13 -3.57 9.71
N LEU A 30 20.21 -3.76 8.75
CA LEU A 30 18.96 -4.44 9.01
C LEU A 30 19.11 -5.96 8.93
N SER A 31 18.38 -6.66 9.80
CA SER A 31 18.27 -8.11 9.74
C SER A 31 17.49 -8.57 8.49
N GLU A 32 17.69 -9.82 8.06
CA GLU A 32 16.97 -10.42 6.92
C GLU A 32 15.44 -10.33 7.08
N GLY A 33 14.93 -10.49 8.30
CA GLY A 33 13.50 -10.37 8.59
C GLY A 33 12.98 -8.96 8.41
N GLU A 34 13.75 -7.94 8.79
CA GLU A 34 13.41 -6.53 8.61
C GLU A 34 13.48 -6.14 7.12
N LEU A 35 14.52 -6.55 6.42
CA LEU A 35 14.66 -6.35 4.98
C LEU A 35 13.50 -6.98 4.18
N THR A 36 13.07 -8.18 4.59
CA THR A 36 11.92 -8.85 3.96
C THR A 36 10.61 -8.09 4.21
N LYS A 37 10.38 -7.61 5.44
CA LYS A 37 9.21 -6.78 5.76
C LYS A 37 9.22 -5.47 4.96
N LEU A 38 10.36 -4.81 4.90
CA LEU A 38 10.56 -3.56 4.17
C LEU A 38 10.28 -3.74 2.67
N LYS A 39 10.89 -4.77 2.06
CA LYS A 39 10.61 -5.11 0.66
C LYS A 39 9.12 -5.34 0.42
N ASN A 40 8.46 -6.14 1.26
CA ASN A 40 7.04 -6.45 1.10
C ASN A 40 6.16 -5.20 1.25
N ALA A 41 6.54 -4.29 2.15
CA ALA A 41 5.84 -3.02 2.33
C ALA A 41 5.86 -2.17 1.06
N VAL A 42 7.04 -2.02 0.45
CA VAL A 42 7.26 -1.15 -0.73
C VAL A 42 6.64 -1.70 -2.00
N VAL A 43 6.59 -3.02 -2.16
CA VAL A 43 5.93 -3.67 -3.30
C VAL A 43 4.47 -4.03 -3.01
N SER A 44 3.90 -3.55 -1.90
CA SER A 44 2.50 -3.77 -1.58
C SER A 44 1.59 -2.98 -2.53
N ALA A 45 0.37 -3.47 -2.77
CA ALA A 45 -0.63 -2.76 -3.55
C ALA A 45 -0.84 -1.33 -3.05
N GLN A 46 -0.79 -1.14 -1.74
CA GLN A 46 -0.94 0.15 -1.11
C GLN A 46 0.21 1.12 -1.44
N ALA A 47 1.48 0.69 -1.36
CA ALA A 47 2.63 1.52 -1.73
C ALA A 47 2.59 1.89 -3.22
N LEU A 48 2.24 0.93 -4.07
CA LEU A 48 2.08 1.15 -5.51
C LEU A 48 0.94 2.13 -5.80
N ALA A 49 -0.19 2.04 -5.09
CA ALA A 49 -1.29 2.99 -5.21
C ALA A 49 -0.89 4.41 -4.75
N VAL A 50 -0.08 4.52 -3.69
CA VAL A 50 0.48 5.82 -3.27
C VAL A 50 1.38 6.39 -4.36
N ALA A 51 2.26 5.59 -4.95
CA ALA A 51 3.10 6.01 -6.07
C ALA A 51 2.26 6.44 -7.29
N ALA A 52 1.20 5.68 -7.61
CA ALA A 52 0.26 6.01 -8.68
C ALA A 52 -0.47 7.35 -8.44
N ASN A 53 -0.91 7.59 -7.20
CA ASN A 53 -1.55 8.85 -6.83
C ASN A 53 -0.60 10.04 -6.91
N ARG A 54 0.68 9.89 -6.53
CA ARG A 54 1.67 10.99 -6.62
C ARG A 54 1.89 11.49 -8.04
N ILE A 55 1.61 10.68 -9.04
CA ILE A 55 1.76 11.03 -10.47
C ILE A 55 0.41 11.03 -11.20
N ASP A 56 -0.69 11.07 -10.46
CA ASP A 56 -2.06 11.18 -10.97
C ASP A 56 -2.44 10.14 -12.03
N VAL A 57 -1.93 8.90 -11.92
CA VAL A 57 -2.21 7.81 -12.87
C VAL A 57 -3.72 7.60 -13.09
N GLY A 58 -4.52 7.76 -12.03
CA GLY A 58 -5.96 7.60 -12.08
C GLY A 58 -6.66 8.44 -13.15
N GLN A 59 -6.13 9.64 -13.49
CA GLN A 59 -6.70 10.52 -14.52
C GLN A 59 -6.60 9.94 -15.93
N PHE A 60 -5.61 9.10 -16.17
CA PHE A 60 -5.31 8.53 -17.48
C PHE A 60 -5.94 7.15 -17.70
N LEU A 61 -6.66 6.61 -16.70
CA LEU A 61 -7.29 5.31 -16.80
C LEU A 61 -8.60 5.38 -17.60
N PHE A 62 -8.77 4.43 -18.50
CA PHE A 62 -10.04 4.19 -19.17
C PHE A 62 -10.78 3.09 -18.42
N LEU A 63 -11.82 3.45 -17.68
CA LEU A 63 -12.61 2.53 -16.87
C LEU A 63 -13.96 2.24 -17.51
N GLY A 64 -14.52 1.07 -17.24
CA GLY A 64 -15.89 0.75 -17.59
C GLY A 64 -16.87 1.56 -16.73
N LYS A 65 -18.10 1.74 -17.24
CA LYS A 65 -19.16 2.55 -16.59
C LYS A 65 -19.41 2.15 -15.13
N GLY A 66 -19.36 0.86 -14.82
CA GLY A 66 -19.56 0.37 -13.44
C GLY A 66 -18.43 0.79 -12.48
N GLU A 67 -17.19 0.78 -12.95
CA GLU A 67 -16.04 1.23 -12.16
C GLU A 67 -16.01 2.75 -12.00
N GLU A 68 -16.39 3.50 -13.02
CA GLU A 68 -16.52 4.96 -12.91
C GLU A 68 -17.57 5.37 -11.86
N GLN A 69 -18.72 4.68 -11.81
CA GLN A 69 -19.78 4.95 -10.83
C GLN A 69 -19.35 4.68 -9.39
N THR A 70 -18.38 3.79 -9.18
CA THR A 70 -17.86 3.42 -7.86
C THR A 70 -16.51 4.05 -7.55
N GLU A 71 -16.20 5.19 -8.16
CA GLU A 71 -14.92 5.91 -8.01
C GLU A 71 -13.68 5.03 -8.29
N GLY A 72 -13.76 4.15 -9.28
CA GLY A 72 -12.69 3.21 -9.63
C GLY A 72 -11.31 3.83 -9.78
N ARG A 73 -11.25 5.09 -10.25
CA ARG A 73 -9.99 5.87 -10.39
C ARG A 73 -9.25 6.09 -9.08
N LYS A 74 -9.92 5.95 -7.93
CA LYS A 74 -9.36 6.13 -6.59
C LYS A 74 -9.14 4.81 -5.87
N LYS A 75 -9.62 3.69 -6.43
CA LYS A 75 -9.48 2.37 -5.79
C LYS A 75 -8.01 1.94 -5.75
N GLU A 76 -7.57 1.53 -4.57
CA GLU A 76 -6.20 1.12 -4.30
C GLU A 76 -5.71 0.01 -5.24
N ASN A 77 -6.50 -1.05 -5.44
CA ASN A 77 -6.16 -2.15 -6.33
C ASN A 77 -6.00 -1.71 -7.79
N ILE A 78 -6.90 -0.86 -8.29
CA ILE A 78 -6.86 -0.37 -9.67
C ILE A 78 -5.64 0.53 -9.90
N LEU A 79 -5.32 1.38 -8.93
CA LEU A 79 -4.15 2.25 -8.98
C LEU A 79 -2.84 1.44 -8.89
N ALA A 80 -2.79 0.43 -8.03
CA ALA A 80 -1.63 -0.46 -7.92
C ALA A 80 -1.39 -1.22 -9.22
N ASP A 81 -2.43 -1.85 -9.77
CA ASP A 81 -2.35 -2.58 -11.05
C ASP A 81 -1.90 -1.66 -12.19
N ALA A 82 -2.42 -0.42 -12.23
CA ALA A 82 -2.03 0.56 -13.24
C ALA A 82 -0.56 0.97 -13.11
N PHE A 83 -0.05 1.11 -11.89
CA PHE A 83 1.35 1.44 -11.65
C PHE A 83 2.28 0.27 -12.00
N GLU A 84 1.88 -0.97 -11.70
CA GLU A 84 2.59 -2.17 -12.17
C GLU A 84 2.66 -2.24 -13.69
N ALA A 85 1.53 -1.95 -14.35
CA ALA A 85 1.48 -1.91 -15.82
C ALA A 85 2.41 -0.82 -16.40
N LEU A 86 2.53 0.34 -15.74
CA LEU A 86 3.45 1.41 -16.12
C LEU A 86 4.92 0.96 -16.04
N ILE A 87 5.30 0.29 -14.94
CA ILE A 87 6.64 -0.31 -14.79
C ILE A 87 6.88 -1.33 -15.90
N GLY A 88 5.88 -2.20 -16.17
CA GLY A 88 5.92 -3.19 -17.24
C GLY A 88 6.13 -2.57 -18.62
N ALA A 89 5.40 -1.52 -18.94
CA ALA A 89 5.51 -0.79 -20.21
C ALA A 89 6.89 -0.13 -20.36
N ALA A 90 7.42 0.47 -19.30
CA ALA A 90 8.76 1.05 -19.30
C ALA A 90 9.85 -0.01 -19.54
N TYR A 91 9.68 -1.19 -18.93
CA TYR A 91 10.58 -2.31 -19.16
C TYR A 91 10.54 -2.79 -20.61
N LEU A 92 9.36 -2.95 -21.20
CA LEU A 92 9.20 -3.38 -22.58
C LEU A 92 9.76 -2.37 -23.58
N HIS A 93 9.67 -1.07 -23.27
CA HIS A 93 10.14 0.00 -24.15
C HIS A 93 11.66 0.20 -24.10
N GLY A 94 12.27 0.12 -22.93
CA GLY A 94 13.68 0.48 -22.76
C GLY A 94 14.44 -0.42 -21.76
N GLY A 95 13.94 -1.64 -21.54
CA GLY A 95 14.60 -2.62 -20.70
C GLY A 95 14.61 -2.24 -19.21
N LEU A 96 15.54 -2.87 -18.51
CA LEU A 96 15.68 -2.78 -17.07
C LEU A 96 15.93 -1.35 -16.57
N ASP A 97 16.75 -0.59 -17.29
CA ASP A 97 17.13 0.77 -16.88
C ASP A 97 15.95 1.72 -16.82
N ASN A 98 15.00 1.59 -17.75
CA ASN A 98 13.80 2.44 -17.75
C ASN A 98 12.84 2.05 -16.63
N ALA A 99 12.66 0.76 -16.35
CA ALA A 99 11.87 0.30 -15.22
C ALA A 99 12.50 0.77 -13.88
N LEU A 100 13.83 0.66 -13.75
CA LEU A 100 14.58 1.16 -12.60
C LEU A 100 14.37 2.66 -12.36
N LYS A 101 14.38 3.49 -13.40
CA LYS A 101 14.13 4.92 -13.26
C LYS A 101 12.78 5.21 -12.61
N ILE A 102 11.72 4.49 -13.00
CA ILE A 102 10.40 4.65 -12.41
C ILE A 102 10.41 4.21 -10.95
N ILE A 103 10.98 3.05 -10.66
CA ILE A 103 11.07 2.51 -9.30
C ILE A 103 11.86 3.46 -8.40
N THR A 104 13.05 3.88 -8.83
CA THR A 104 13.92 4.79 -8.07
C THR A 104 13.24 6.13 -7.82
N ARG A 105 12.54 6.66 -8.81
CA ARG A 105 11.92 7.98 -8.68
C ARG A 105 10.64 8.00 -7.84
N HIS A 106 9.84 6.93 -7.87
CA HIS A 106 8.49 6.96 -7.30
C HIS A 106 8.25 5.97 -6.16
N ILE A 107 9.04 4.89 -6.08
CA ILE A 107 8.90 3.87 -5.03
C ILE A 107 9.98 4.02 -3.96
N LEU A 108 11.26 4.20 -4.35
CA LEU A 108 12.33 4.29 -3.36
C LEU A 108 12.20 5.48 -2.40
N PRO A 109 11.70 6.67 -2.79
CA PRO A 109 11.45 7.74 -1.83
C PRO A 109 10.37 7.41 -0.78
N LEU A 110 9.57 6.36 -1.01
CA LEU A 110 8.70 5.81 0.03
C LEU A 110 9.51 5.04 1.09
N LEU A 111 10.75 4.62 0.78
CA LEU A 111 11.67 3.96 1.70
C LEU A 111 12.45 4.92 2.59
N GLU A 112 12.70 6.14 2.14
CA GLU A 112 13.48 7.13 2.88
C GLU A 112 12.73 7.69 4.08
N ASP A 113 11.40 7.60 4.07
CA ASP A 113 10.57 7.88 5.22
C ASP A 113 10.39 6.59 6.05
N SER A 114 11.37 6.34 6.94
CA SER A 114 11.41 5.13 7.77
C SER A 114 10.17 4.96 8.67
N ASP A 115 9.50 6.05 9.02
CA ASP A 115 8.26 6.01 9.79
C ASP A 115 7.08 5.64 8.89
N ALA A 116 6.98 6.19 7.68
CA ALA A 116 5.97 5.79 6.70
C ALA A 116 6.07 4.30 6.33
N LEU A 117 7.28 3.77 6.21
CA LEU A 117 7.50 2.36 5.90
C LEU A 117 7.09 1.42 7.02
N ARG A 118 7.39 1.79 8.27
CA ARG A 118 6.91 1.03 9.44
C ARG A 118 5.40 1.09 9.51
N GLU A 119 4.80 2.23 9.22
CA GLU A 119 3.36 2.43 9.14
C GLU A 119 2.71 1.50 8.10
N PHE A 120 3.35 1.30 6.94
CA PHE A 120 2.88 0.38 5.91
C PHE A 120 3.13 -1.09 6.26
N ALA A 121 4.29 -1.43 6.83
CA ALA A 121 4.67 -2.81 7.14
C ALA A 121 3.85 -3.39 8.29
N ASP A 122 3.58 -2.58 9.32
CA ASP A 122 2.79 -2.95 10.49
C ASP A 122 2.01 -1.74 11.04
N PRO A 123 0.89 -1.39 10.38
CA PRO A 123 0.10 -0.22 10.75
C PRO A 123 -0.41 -0.24 12.18
N LYS A 124 -0.76 -1.43 12.70
CA LYS A 124 -1.30 -1.55 14.06
C LYS A 124 -0.24 -1.23 15.11
N THR A 125 0.96 -1.78 14.96
CA THR A 125 2.09 -1.51 15.85
C THR A 125 2.54 -0.06 15.72
N SER A 126 2.62 0.48 14.50
CA SER A 126 3.02 1.86 14.25
C SER A 126 2.02 2.86 14.84
N LEU A 127 0.72 2.58 14.74
CA LEU A 127 -0.31 3.40 15.38
C LEU A 127 -0.15 3.40 16.91
N GLY A 128 0.09 2.24 17.51
CA GLY A 128 0.34 2.13 18.95
C GLY A 128 1.53 2.97 19.39
N VAL A 129 2.66 2.89 18.66
CA VAL A 129 3.86 3.70 18.93
C VAL A 129 3.56 5.19 18.79
N LYS A 130 2.84 5.59 17.73
CA LYS A 130 2.47 7.01 17.49
C LYS A 130 1.55 7.55 18.57
N LEU A 131 0.52 6.82 18.95
CA LEU A 131 -0.38 7.20 20.05
C LEU A 131 0.35 7.33 21.37
N LYS A 132 1.26 6.40 21.69
CA LYS A 132 2.10 6.47 22.89
C LYS A 132 2.98 7.72 22.89
N LYS A 133 3.62 8.07 21.76
CA LYS A 133 4.39 9.30 21.63
C LYS A 133 3.55 10.56 21.84
N LEU A 134 2.25 10.51 21.48
CA LEU A 134 1.29 11.61 21.68
C LEU A 134 0.65 11.61 23.08
N GLY A 135 1.03 10.69 23.98
CA GLY A 135 0.43 10.56 25.31
C GLY A 135 -1.04 10.10 25.28
N ARG A 136 -1.46 9.43 24.20
CA ARG A 136 -2.83 8.93 24.03
C ARG A 136 -2.97 7.48 24.46
N VAL A 137 -4.22 7.04 24.62
CA VAL A 137 -4.57 5.65 24.94
C VAL A 137 -4.23 4.73 23.77
N GLU A 138 -3.81 3.50 24.05
CA GLU A 138 -3.54 2.49 23.03
C GLU A 138 -4.74 2.24 22.13
N PRO A 139 -4.52 1.85 20.83
CA PRO A 139 -5.60 1.68 19.89
C PRO A 139 -6.47 0.47 20.25
N SER A 140 -7.78 0.65 20.19
CA SER A 140 -8.78 -0.43 20.26
C SER A 140 -9.57 -0.52 18.97
N TYR A 141 -10.13 -1.70 18.68
CA TYR A 141 -10.83 -1.96 17.42
C TYR A 141 -12.20 -2.56 17.70
N GLU A 142 -13.24 -1.94 17.18
CA GLU A 142 -14.58 -2.51 17.14
C GLU A 142 -14.82 -3.13 15.77
N LEU A 143 -15.22 -4.41 15.78
CA LEU A 143 -15.45 -5.19 14.57
C LEU A 143 -16.93 -5.43 14.37
N SER A 144 -17.39 -5.28 13.14
CA SER A 144 -18.69 -5.71 12.65
C SER A 144 -18.52 -6.55 11.39
N GLU A 145 -19.53 -7.35 11.07
CA GLU A 145 -19.51 -8.18 9.87
C GLU A 145 -20.84 -8.08 9.14
N THR A 146 -20.77 -8.12 7.81
CA THR A 146 -21.95 -8.06 6.91
C THR A 146 -21.77 -9.02 5.74
N GLY A 147 -22.87 -9.42 5.15
CA GLY A 147 -22.90 -10.34 4.01
C GLY A 147 -23.04 -11.82 4.37
N PRO A 148 -23.35 -12.68 3.38
CA PRO A 148 -23.47 -14.11 3.56
C PRO A 148 -22.10 -14.75 3.85
N GLU A 149 -22.11 -15.97 4.38
CA GLU A 149 -20.91 -16.67 4.84
C GLU A 149 -19.80 -16.80 3.77
N HIS A 150 -20.19 -16.98 2.52
CA HIS A 150 -19.26 -17.13 1.38
C HIS A 150 -18.74 -15.80 0.80
N ASP A 151 -19.33 -14.66 1.19
CA ASP A 151 -18.90 -13.32 0.77
C ASP A 151 -19.00 -12.32 1.94
N ARG A 152 -18.48 -12.73 3.10
CA ARG A 152 -18.46 -11.94 4.33
C ARG A 152 -17.46 -10.81 4.25
N ILE A 153 -17.92 -9.62 4.59
CA ILE A 153 -17.08 -8.42 4.71
C ILE A 153 -17.03 -8.02 6.18
N TYR A 154 -15.84 -7.85 6.68
CA TYR A 154 -15.55 -7.31 8.01
C TYR A 154 -15.31 -5.81 7.92
N SER A 155 -15.86 -5.07 8.85
CA SER A 155 -15.58 -3.65 9.05
C SER A 155 -14.98 -3.45 10.43
N ALA A 156 -13.99 -2.58 10.53
CA ALA A 156 -13.33 -2.23 11.77
C ALA A 156 -13.35 -0.71 11.98
N ILE A 157 -13.60 -0.27 13.20
CA ILE A 157 -13.43 1.12 13.61
C ILE A 157 -12.31 1.14 14.65
N CYS A 158 -11.32 2.00 14.45
CA CYS A 158 -10.21 2.20 15.36
C CYS A 158 -10.47 3.39 16.28
N PHE A 159 -10.24 3.20 17.55
CA PHE A 159 -10.40 4.22 18.60
C PHE A 159 -9.11 4.41 19.41
N SER A 160 -8.96 5.59 20.02
CA SER A 160 -8.06 5.84 21.13
C SER A 160 -8.87 6.44 22.29
N GLY A 161 -9.14 5.64 23.32
CA GLY A 161 -10.17 5.94 24.30
C GLY A 161 -11.55 6.00 23.64
N GLU A 162 -12.25 7.12 23.76
CA GLU A 162 -13.56 7.35 23.11
C GLU A 162 -13.46 8.00 21.72
N GLU A 163 -12.27 8.48 21.34
CA GLU A 163 -12.07 9.16 20.06
C GLU A 163 -11.93 8.17 18.92
N LYS A 164 -12.81 8.28 17.90
CA LYS A 164 -12.70 7.55 16.65
C LYS A 164 -11.57 8.10 15.82
N LEU A 165 -10.58 7.28 15.50
CA LEU A 165 -9.41 7.67 14.73
C LEU A 165 -9.51 7.29 13.25
N GLY A 166 -10.11 6.13 12.94
CA GLY A 166 -10.19 5.65 11.57
C GLY A 166 -11.15 4.49 11.41
N ALA A 167 -11.43 4.10 10.18
CA ALA A 167 -12.24 2.95 9.84
C ALA A 167 -11.66 2.21 8.64
N GLY A 168 -11.89 0.90 8.57
CA GLY A 168 -11.42 0.06 7.49
C GLY A 168 -12.33 -1.13 7.26
N SER A 169 -12.19 -1.80 6.14
CA SER A 169 -12.94 -2.99 5.79
C SER A 169 -12.09 -4.01 5.04
N GLY A 170 -12.51 -5.28 5.07
CA GLY A 170 -11.79 -6.32 4.35
C GLY A 170 -12.47 -7.67 4.44
N ARG A 171 -11.99 -8.62 3.65
CA ARG A 171 -12.50 -10.02 3.67
C ARG A 171 -12.06 -10.82 4.90
N THR A 172 -11.19 -10.26 5.74
CA THR A 172 -10.77 -10.85 7.02
C THR A 172 -10.78 -9.79 8.11
N LYS A 173 -10.99 -10.19 9.36
CA LYS A 173 -10.92 -9.30 10.53
C LYS A 173 -9.59 -8.54 10.57
N ARG A 174 -8.48 -9.28 10.35
CA ARG A 174 -7.12 -8.70 10.33
C ARG A 174 -6.96 -7.62 9.27
N LYS A 175 -7.50 -7.83 8.05
CA LYS A 175 -7.44 -6.83 6.97
C LYS A 175 -8.24 -5.58 7.34
N ALA A 176 -9.46 -5.74 7.87
CA ALA A 176 -10.29 -4.63 8.30
C ALA A 176 -9.61 -3.78 9.39
N GLU A 177 -9.02 -4.42 10.40
CA GLU A 177 -8.27 -3.74 11.47
C GLU A 177 -7.02 -3.02 10.93
N THR A 178 -6.28 -3.66 10.01
CA THR A 178 -5.10 -3.07 9.39
C THR A 178 -5.47 -1.80 8.61
N ASP A 179 -6.55 -1.85 7.84
CA ASP A 179 -7.02 -0.70 7.05
C ASP A 179 -7.56 0.42 7.98
N ALA A 180 -8.21 0.07 9.09
CA ALA A 180 -8.65 1.04 10.10
C ALA A 180 -7.45 1.73 10.77
N ALA A 181 -6.37 1.00 11.07
CA ALA A 181 -5.14 1.55 11.63
C ALA A 181 -4.46 2.52 10.65
N LEU A 182 -4.41 2.17 9.36
CA LEU A 182 -3.86 3.05 8.32
C LEU A 182 -4.67 4.33 8.16
N ALA A 183 -5.99 4.23 8.15
CA ALA A 183 -6.85 5.41 8.12
C ALA A 183 -6.61 6.30 9.35
N ALA A 184 -6.44 5.70 10.54
CA ALA A 184 -6.12 6.43 11.76
C ALA A 184 -4.76 7.15 11.67
N LEU A 185 -3.72 6.50 11.15
CA LEU A 185 -2.40 7.09 10.95
C LEU A 185 -2.44 8.30 10.02
N ARG A 186 -3.19 8.21 8.90
CA ARG A 186 -3.40 9.34 7.96
C ARG A 186 -4.10 10.50 8.64
N ASN A 187 -5.22 10.25 9.34
CA ASN A 187 -5.97 11.28 10.03
C ASN A 187 -5.14 11.98 11.14
N LEU A 188 -4.19 11.26 11.76
CA LEU A 188 -3.26 11.84 12.75
C LEU A 188 -2.10 12.61 12.10
N ALA A 189 -1.81 12.41 10.83
CA ALA A 189 -0.78 13.17 10.11
C ALA A 189 -1.30 14.50 9.54
N GLU A 190 -2.62 14.60 9.30
CA GLU A 190 -3.29 15.79 8.76
C GLU A 190 -3.69 16.81 9.84
N ARG A 191 -3.49 16.48 11.14
CA ARG A 191 -3.79 17.33 12.31
C ARG A 191 -2.52 17.98 12.87
#